data_a31793ae918fc3c58217182720ba07c4
#
_entry.id   a31793ae918fc3c58217182720ba07c4
#
_cell.length_a   1.000
_cell.length_b   1.000
_cell.length_c   1.000
_cell.angle_alpha   90.00
_cell.angle_beta   90.00
_cell.angle_gamma   90.00
#
_symmetry.space_group_name_H-M   'P 1'
#
loop_
_entity.id
_entity.type
_entity.pdbx_description
1 polymer ?
#
loop_
_entity_poly.entity_id
_entity_poly.type
_entity_poly.pdbx_seq_one_letter_code
_entity_poly.pdbx_strand_id
1 'polypeptide(L)'
;QTEARLRSDMQMIFQDPMACLNPRQKVADIIAQGLDIHHRYHSQKERTEMVADILHKVGLAPEHANRYPHQFSGGQRQRVGIARALVMNPKLIIADECISALDMSIQAQVVNLMKDIQDETGLAYLFIAHDLSMVKYISDRIGVLHLGYLLETGTTEEIFSHPVHPYTRSLISAIPNPNPVVERSRIALHYDYKTSGLDYGAGTMHQIEGTHFVRGTDADLEKWV
;
A
#
# COMPACT_ATOMS: atom_id res chain seq x y z
N GLN A 1 5.66 -27.75 -1.87
CA GLN A 1 6.75 -26.88 -2.40
C GLN A 1 6.20 -25.55 -2.96
N THR A 2 5.07 -25.55 -3.68
CA THR A 2 4.49 -24.35 -4.30
C THR A 2 3.99 -23.34 -3.26
N GLU A 3 3.32 -23.80 -2.21
CA GLU A 3 2.76 -22.93 -1.14
C GLU A 3 3.87 -22.26 -0.30
N ALA A 4 4.92 -23.01 0.07
CA ALA A 4 6.04 -22.46 0.81
C ALA A 4 6.81 -21.40 -0.01
N ARG A 5 6.90 -21.59 -1.34
CA ARG A 5 7.48 -20.61 -2.25
C ARG A 5 6.63 -19.35 -2.35
N LEU A 6 5.32 -19.48 -2.49
CA LEU A 6 4.41 -18.33 -2.52
C LEU A 6 4.51 -17.50 -1.23
N ARG A 7 4.54 -18.15 -0.08
CA ARG A 7 4.70 -17.47 1.22
C ARG A 7 6.05 -16.75 1.37
N SER A 8 7.09 -17.21 0.68
CA SER A 8 8.39 -16.55 0.65
C SER A 8 8.41 -15.39 -0.35
N ASP A 9 7.82 -15.59 -1.55
CA ASP A 9 7.82 -14.60 -2.64
C ASP A 9 6.83 -13.45 -2.39
N MET A 10 5.84 -13.64 -1.51
CA MET A 10 4.81 -12.65 -1.18
C MET A 10 4.78 -12.40 0.33
N GLN A 11 4.94 -11.15 0.71
CA GLN A 11 4.92 -10.71 2.11
C GLN A 11 3.85 -9.65 2.32
N MET A 12 3.48 -9.41 3.58
CA MET A 12 2.45 -8.43 3.93
C MET A 12 2.94 -7.48 5.03
N ILE A 13 2.67 -6.19 4.85
CA ILE A 13 2.81 -5.15 5.85
C ILE A 13 1.41 -4.76 6.30
N PHE A 14 1.12 -4.94 7.59
CA PHE A 14 -0.20 -4.74 8.17
C PHE A 14 -0.44 -3.31 8.61
N GLN A 15 -1.72 -2.94 8.74
CA GLN A 15 -2.22 -1.63 9.13
C GLN A 15 -1.69 -1.14 10.49
N ASP A 16 -1.70 -2.02 11.49
CA ASP A 16 -1.26 -1.68 12.86
C ASP A 16 0.07 -2.38 13.19
N PRO A 17 1.19 -1.62 13.16
CA PRO A 17 2.48 -2.18 13.53
C PRO A 17 2.56 -2.61 15.00
N MET A 18 1.73 -2.03 15.90
CA MET A 18 1.69 -2.43 17.30
C MET A 18 1.07 -3.82 17.49
N ALA A 19 -0.05 -4.08 16.81
CA ALA A 19 -0.72 -5.38 16.90
C ALA A 19 0.09 -6.50 16.24
N CYS A 20 0.95 -6.16 15.27
CA CYS A 20 1.68 -7.14 14.45
C CYS A 20 3.08 -7.48 14.96
N LEU A 21 3.63 -6.71 15.90
CA LEU A 21 4.95 -6.94 16.49
C LEU A 21 4.77 -7.52 17.90
N ASN A 22 5.33 -8.70 18.16
CA ASN A 22 5.28 -9.29 19.49
C ASN A 22 6.10 -8.42 20.48
N PRO A 23 5.47 -7.77 21.48
CA PRO A 23 6.15 -6.84 22.38
C PRO A 23 7.18 -7.49 23.31
N ARG A 24 7.17 -8.83 23.41
CA ARG A 24 8.08 -9.63 24.25
C ARG A 24 9.30 -10.13 23.50
N GLN A 25 9.36 -9.92 22.18
CA GLN A 25 10.50 -10.31 21.35
C GLN A 25 11.37 -9.09 21.03
N LYS A 26 12.67 -9.32 20.87
CA LYS A 26 13.59 -8.31 20.35
C LYS A 26 13.32 -8.07 18.86
N VAL A 27 13.64 -6.88 18.39
CA VAL A 27 13.49 -6.50 16.99
C VAL A 27 14.24 -7.46 16.05
N ALA A 28 15.44 -7.91 16.45
CA ALA A 28 16.18 -8.92 15.68
C ALA A 28 15.38 -10.21 15.45
N ASP A 29 14.70 -10.71 16.48
CA ASP A 29 13.94 -11.95 16.39
C ASP A 29 12.64 -11.77 15.61
N ILE A 30 12.01 -10.60 15.72
CA ILE A 30 10.82 -10.25 14.93
C ILE A 30 11.16 -10.19 13.44
N ILE A 31 12.27 -9.53 13.08
CA ILE A 31 12.70 -9.41 11.69
C ILE A 31 13.12 -10.77 11.14
N ALA A 32 13.93 -11.51 11.86
CA ALA A 32 14.47 -12.80 11.42
C ALA A 32 13.45 -13.94 11.45
N GLN A 33 12.25 -13.75 11.97
CA GLN A 33 11.26 -14.83 12.12
C GLN A 33 11.00 -15.60 10.80
N GLY A 34 10.89 -14.88 9.67
CA GLY A 34 10.76 -15.52 8.37
C GLY A 34 11.99 -16.32 7.96
N LEU A 35 13.18 -15.79 8.22
CA LEU A 35 14.45 -16.48 7.97
C LEU A 35 14.56 -17.76 8.78
N ASP A 36 14.18 -17.71 10.07
CA ASP A 36 14.22 -18.85 10.99
C ASP A 36 13.26 -19.97 10.54
N ILE A 37 12.02 -19.63 10.16
CA ILE A 37 11.00 -20.58 9.69
C ILE A 37 11.39 -21.24 8.37
N HIS A 38 11.99 -20.49 7.45
CA HIS A 38 12.34 -20.95 6.12
C HIS A 38 13.80 -21.41 5.98
N HIS A 39 14.56 -21.42 7.08
CA HIS A 39 15.98 -21.84 7.14
C HIS A 39 16.84 -21.12 6.08
N ARG A 40 16.73 -19.78 6.01
CA ARG A 40 17.36 -18.95 4.95
C ARG A 40 18.79 -18.48 5.29
N TYR A 41 19.43 -19.04 6.30
CA TYR A 41 20.81 -18.74 6.69
C TYR A 41 21.54 -20.03 7.09
N HIS A 42 22.87 -20.00 7.02
CA HIS A 42 23.73 -21.16 7.35
C HIS A 42 24.40 -21.03 8.71
N SER A 43 24.45 -19.82 9.28
CA SER A 43 25.08 -19.58 10.59
C SER A 43 24.39 -18.44 11.35
N GLN A 44 24.55 -18.43 12.67
CA GLN A 44 24.03 -17.35 13.50
C GLN A 44 24.68 -15.99 13.16
N LYS A 45 25.92 -15.99 12.69
CA LYS A 45 26.60 -14.79 12.22
C LYS A 45 25.89 -14.23 11.00
N GLU A 46 25.62 -15.06 9.99
CA GLU A 46 24.89 -14.66 8.77
C GLU A 46 23.50 -14.12 9.10
N ARG A 47 22.73 -14.79 9.99
CA ARG A 47 21.44 -14.28 10.46
C ARG A 47 21.54 -12.87 11.04
N THR A 48 22.58 -12.62 11.85
CA THR A 48 22.80 -11.32 12.50
C THR A 48 23.17 -10.26 11.45
N GLU A 49 24.00 -10.59 10.49
CA GLU A 49 24.39 -9.71 9.37
C GLU A 49 23.17 -9.35 8.52
N MET A 50 22.34 -10.32 8.11
CA MET A 50 21.12 -10.08 7.36
C MET A 50 20.15 -9.13 8.09
N VAL A 51 20.01 -9.28 9.41
CA VAL A 51 19.17 -8.39 10.23
C VAL A 51 19.77 -6.98 10.29
N ALA A 52 21.09 -6.85 10.44
CA ALA A 52 21.76 -5.55 10.49
C ALA A 52 21.62 -4.82 9.15
N ASP A 53 21.81 -5.52 8.03
CA ASP A 53 21.69 -4.97 6.68
C ASP A 53 20.27 -4.47 6.40
N ILE A 54 19.25 -5.25 6.77
CA ILE A 54 17.88 -4.82 6.53
C ILE A 54 17.45 -3.67 7.44
N LEU A 55 17.94 -3.60 8.68
CA LEU A 55 17.74 -2.46 9.57
C LEU A 55 18.33 -1.19 8.96
N HIS A 56 19.57 -1.27 8.46
CA HIS A 56 20.21 -0.16 7.77
C HIS A 56 19.40 0.28 6.54
N LYS A 57 18.93 -0.68 5.74
CA LYS A 57 18.13 -0.42 4.53
C LYS A 57 16.83 0.35 4.82
N VAL A 58 16.20 0.07 5.97
CA VAL A 58 14.99 0.81 6.39
C VAL A 58 15.31 2.08 7.22
N GLY A 59 16.58 2.49 7.29
CA GLY A 59 17.02 3.70 7.99
C GLY A 59 16.96 3.58 9.52
N LEU A 60 17.18 2.37 10.05
CA LEU A 60 17.33 2.11 11.48
C LEU A 60 18.79 1.70 11.78
N ALA A 61 19.29 2.10 12.95
CA ALA A 61 20.62 1.71 13.36
C ALA A 61 20.69 0.20 13.72
N PRO A 62 21.79 -0.51 13.39
CA PRO A 62 21.96 -1.94 13.70
C PRO A 62 21.81 -2.27 15.20
N GLU A 63 22.17 -1.34 16.08
CA GLU A 63 22.04 -1.48 17.54
C GLU A 63 20.57 -1.62 17.99
N HIS A 64 19.63 -1.17 17.16
CA HIS A 64 18.19 -1.31 17.38
C HIS A 64 17.74 -2.78 17.37
N ALA A 65 18.52 -3.70 16.80
CA ALA A 65 18.27 -5.14 16.80
C ALA A 65 17.99 -5.70 18.21
N ASN A 66 18.67 -5.16 19.24
CA ASN A 66 18.53 -5.62 20.62
C ASN A 66 17.40 -4.98 21.42
N ARG A 67 16.69 -4.01 20.83
CA ARG A 67 15.57 -3.31 21.48
C ARG A 67 14.25 -4.06 21.32
N TYR A 68 13.27 -3.68 22.12
CA TYR A 68 11.89 -4.17 22.06
C TYR A 68 10.98 -3.15 21.35
N PRO A 69 9.87 -3.58 20.71
CA PRO A 69 8.97 -2.69 19.97
C PRO A 69 8.47 -1.47 20.75
N HIS A 70 8.21 -1.60 22.05
CA HIS A 70 7.74 -0.50 22.89
C HIS A 70 8.76 0.64 23.08
N GLN A 71 10.03 0.41 22.73
CA GLN A 71 11.12 1.41 22.82
C GLN A 71 11.24 2.27 21.54
N PHE A 72 10.32 2.12 20.58
CA PHE A 72 10.36 2.81 19.28
C PHE A 72 9.15 3.74 19.11
N SER A 73 9.34 4.80 18.33
CA SER A 73 8.24 5.65 17.83
C SER A 73 7.35 4.87 16.86
N GLY A 74 6.16 5.40 16.55
CA GLY A 74 5.24 4.80 15.57
C GLY A 74 5.91 4.55 14.21
N GLY A 75 6.58 5.54 13.66
CA GLY A 75 7.29 5.42 12.39
C GLY A 75 8.46 4.45 12.42
N GLN A 76 9.19 4.37 13.55
CA GLN A 76 10.25 3.37 13.70
C GLN A 76 9.69 1.95 13.77
N ARG A 77 8.56 1.72 14.47
CA ARG A 77 7.88 0.43 14.48
C ARG A 77 7.39 0.04 13.08
N GLN A 78 6.88 1.00 12.32
CA GLN A 78 6.50 0.76 10.92
C GLN A 78 7.71 0.29 10.09
N ARG A 79 8.86 0.93 10.24
CA ARG A 79 10.11 0.52 9.58
C ARG A 79 10.57 -0.89 10.01
N VAL A 80 10.35 -1.29 11.25
CA VAL A 80 10.58 -2.69 11.70
C VAL A 80 9.63 -3.66 10.98
N GLY A 81 8.35 -3.30 10.82
CA GLY A 81 7.37 -4.09 10.06
C GLY A 81 7.77 -4.24 8.57
N ILE A 82 8.25 -3.17 7.97
CA ILE A 82 8.79 -3.18 6.59
C ILE A 82 10.05 -4.07 6.53
N ALA A 83 10.99 -3.93 7.46
CA ALA A 83 12.19 -4.77 7.53
C ALA A 83 11.86 -6.25 7.63
N ARG A 84 10.85 -6.62 8.46
CA ARG A 84 10.36 -8.00 8.59
C ARG A 84 9.85 -8.57 7.26
N ALA A 85 9.15 -7.77 6.47
CA ALA A 85 8.68 -8.20 5.15
C ALA A 85 9.84 -8.32 4.15
N LEU A 86 10.74 -7.36 4.14
CA LEU A 86 11.83 -7.28 3.17
C LEU A 86 12.94 -8.31 3.36
N VAL A 87 13.20 -8.75 4.60
CA VAL A 87 14.31 -9.67 4.91
C VAL A 87 14.20 -11.00 4.16
N MET A 88 12.99 -11.38 3.74
CA MET A 88 12.72 -12.57 2.95
C MET A 88 13.06 -12.41 1.45
N ASN A 89 13.45 -11.19 1.04
CA ASN A 89 13.67 -10.83 -0.38
C ASN A 89 12.46 -11.22 -1.27
N PRO A 90 11.25 -10.71 -0.96
CA PRO A 90 10.04 -11.07 -1.67
C PRO A 90 9.98 -10.45 -3.07
N LYS A 91 9.09 -10.95 -3.92
CA LYS A 91 8.77 -10.37 -5.23
C LYS A 91 7.58 -9.41 -5.18
N LEU A 92 6.70 -9.60 -4.21
CA LEU A 92 5.51 -8.80 -3.99
C LEU A 92 5.34 -8.51 -2.50
N ILE A 93 5.07 -7.25 -2.18
CA ILE A 93 4.60 -6.84 -0.85
C ILE A 93 3.18 -6.29 -0.96
N ILE A 94 2.28 -6.84 -0.15
CA ILE A 94 0.94 -6.29 0.07
C ILE A 94 1.06 -5.32 1.25
N ALA A 95 0.85 -4.04 0.99
CA ALA A 95 0.90 -2.97 1.98
C ALA A 95 -0.55 -2.54 2.30
N ASP A 96 -1.10 -3.11 3.39
CA ASP A 96 -2.49 -2.91 3.78
C ASP A 96 -2.60 -1.77 4.79
N GLU A 97 -3.04 -0.59 4.33
CA GLU A 97 -3.19 0.67 5.09
C GLU A 97 -2.01 0.97 6.03
N CYS A 98 -0.83 0.51 5.67
CA CYS A 98 0.34 0.43 6.56
C CYS A 98 0.89 1.78 7.03
N ILE A 99 0.41 2.89 6.50
CA ILE A 99 0.83 4.25 6.87
C ILE A 99 -0.29 5.09 7.49
N SER A 100 -1.54 4.61 7.51
CA SER A 100 -2.71 5.38 7.92
C SER A 100 -2.67 5.89 9.36
N ALA A 101 -1.99 5.17 10.26
CA ALA A 101 -1.86 5.50 11.68
C ALA A 101 -0.68 6.45 12.00
N LEU A 102 0.07 6.89 10.98
CA LEU A 102 1.23 7.76 11.13
C LEU A 102 0.87 9.23 10.86
N ASP A 103 1.59 10.16 11.46
CA ASP A 103 1.50 11.57 11.08
C ASP A 103 2.04 11.81 9.66
N MET A 104 1.58 12.89 9.02
CA MET A 104 1.82 13.21 7.61
C MET A 104 3.31 13.25 7.24
N SER A 105 4.17 13.74 8.14
CA SER A 105 5.60 13.85 7.88
C SER A 105 6.29 12.49 7.89
N ILE A 106 5.87 11.60 8.77
CA ILE A 106 6.37 10.22 8.86
C ILE A 106 5.82 9.37 7.72
N GLN A 107 4.54 9.57 7.34
CA GLN A 107 3.97 8.91 6.14
C GLN A 107 4.84 9.17 4.91
N ALA A 108 5.16 10.43 4.62
CA ALA A 108 6.00 10.80 3.48
C ALA A 108 7.38 10.12 3.51
N GLN A 109 8.02 10.06 4.68
CA GLN A 109 9.31 9.37 4.84
C GLN A 109 9.21 7.87 4.58
N VAL A 110 8.14 7.21 5.05
CA VAL A 110 7.94 5.76 4.84
C VAL A 110 7.63 5.47 3.37
N VAL A 111 6.82 6.30 2.71
CA VAL A 111 6.49 6.12 1.29
C VAL A 111 7.73 6.33 0.42
N ASN A 112 8.54 7.36 0.69
CA ASN A 112 9.80 7.55 -0.02
C ASN A 112 10.74 6.36 0.17
N LEU A 113 10.88 5.85 1.39
CA LEU A 113 11.66 4.64 1.66
C LEU A 113 11.15 3.44 0.83
N MET A 114 9.84 3.25 0.72
CA MET A 114 9.27 2.14 -0.08
C MET A 114 9.57 2.33 -1.57
N LYS A 115 9.52 3.56 -2.09
CA LYS A 115 9.90 3.87 -3.47
C LYS A 115 11.39 3.63 -3.72
N ASP A 116 12.26 4.10 -2.85
CA ASP A 116 13.71 3.88 -2.97
C ASP A 116 14.03 2.37 -3.02
N ILE A 117 13.35 1.57 -2.18
CA ILE A 117 13.49 0.11 -2.19
C ILE A 117 12.96 -0.49 -3.50
N GLN A 118 11.86 0.00 -4.04
CA GLN A 118 11.31 -0.43 -5.32
C GLN A 118 12.30 -0.16 -6.45
N ASP A 119 12.85 1.04 -6.52
CA ASP A 119 13.80 1.44 -7.55
C ASP A 119 15.09 0.61 -7.50
N GLU A 120 15.57 0.29 -6.30
CA GLU A 120 16.76 -0.55 -6.12
C GLU A 120 16.56 -2.02 -6.48
N THR A 121 15.37 -2.58 -6.17
CA THR A 121 15.17 -4.03 -6.17
C THR A 121 14.22 -4.54 -7.26
N GLY A 122 13.44 -3.66 -7.89
CA GLY A 122 12.35 -4.04 -8.79
C GLY A 122 11.17 -4.72 -8.08
N LEU A 123 11.07 -4.59 -6.75
CA LEU A 123 10.00 -5.15 -5.92
C LEU A 123 8.64 -4.57 -6.32
N ALA A 124 7.65 -5.45 -6.50
CA ALA A 124 6.28 -5.01 -6.74
C ALA A 124 5.54 -4.74 -5.42
N TYR A 125 4.72 -3.69 -5.40
CA TYR A 125 3.81 -3.40 -4.29
C TYR A 125 2.35 -3.48 -4.73
N LEU A 126 1.52 -4.12 -3.92
CA LEU A 126 0.07 -3.93 -3.91
C LEU A 126 -0.28 -3.02 -2.72
N PHE A 127 -0.49 -1.74 -2.98
CA PHE A 127 -0.73 -0.73 -1.96
C PHE A 127 -2.23 -0.53 -1.75
N ILE A 128 -2.76 -0.88 -0.58
CA ILE A 128 -4.15 -0.66 -0.21
C ILE A 128 -4.19 0.59 0.68
N ALA A 129 -4.93 1.60 0.26
CA ALA A 129 -5.04 2.86 1.00
C ALA A 129 -6.37 3.56 0.72
N HIS A 130 -6.77 4.43 1.64
CA HIS A 130 -7.92 5.32 1.50
C HIS A 130 -7.52 6.78 1.20
N ASP A 131 -6.24 7.15 1.35
CA ASP A 131 -5.73 8.48 0.99
C ASP A 131 -5.30 8.51 -0.48
N LEU A 132 -6.14 9.13 -1.30
CA LEU A 132 -5.91 9.23 -2.74
C LEU A 132 -4.70 10.08 -3.12
N SER A 133 -4.31 11.04 -2.28
CA SER A 133 -3.11 11.86 -2.54
C SER A 133 -1.85 11.00 -2.47
N MET A 134 -1.80 10.09 -1.48
CA MET A 134 -0.71 9.13 -1.34
C MET A 134 -0.73 8.08 -2.46
N VAL A 135 -1.92 7.56 -2.81
CA VAL A 135 -2.08 6.63 -3.93
C VAL A 135 -1.57 7.25 -5.23
N LYS A 136 -1.92 8.52 -5.52
CA LYS A 136 -1.43 9.26 -6.69
C LYS A 136 0.10 9.35 -6.73
N TYR A 137 0.73 9.48 -5.58
CA TYR A 137 2.18 9.66 -5.48
C TYR A 137 2.97 8.37 -5.66
N ILE A 138 2.46 7.23 -5.10
CA ILE A 138 3.22 5.98 -5.04
C ILE A 138 2.88 5.00 -6.18
N SER A 139 1.68 5.08 -6.76
CA SER A 139 1.17 4.03 -7.64
C SER A 139 1.38 4.34 -9.12
N ASP A 140 1.75 3.33 -9.90
CA ASP A 140 1.77 3.39 -11.37
C ASP A 140 0.38 3.11 -11.94
N ARG A 141 -0.36 2.21 -11.29
CA ARG A 141 -1.71 1.79 -11.67
C ARG A 141 -2.62 1.77 -10.46
N ILE A 142 -3.90 2.04 -10.69
CA ILE A 142 -4.93 2.13 -9.65
C ILE A 142 -6.10 1.21 -10.01
N GLY A 143 -6.66 0.58 -8.97
CA GLY A 143 -7.95 -0.09 -9.00
C GLY A 143 -8.85 0.51 -7.94
N VAL A 144 -10.02 1.01 -8.32
CA VAL A 144 -11.02 1.57 -7.41
C VAL A 144 -12.02 0.49 -7.04
N LEU A 145 -12.04 0.13 -5.74
CA LEU A 145 -12.96 -0.87 -5.20
C LEU A 145 -14.07 -0.22 -4.38
N HIS A 146 -15.29 -0.73 -4.54
CA HIS A 146 -16.42 -0.35 -3.71
C HIS A 146 -17.38 -1.55 -3.54
N LEU A 147 -17.80 -1.82 -2.31
CA LEU A 147 -18.70 -2.92 -1.95
C LEU A 147 -18.30 -4.29 -2.55
N GLY A 148 -17.00 -4.57 -2.62
CA GLY A 148 -16.46 -5.82 -3.14
C GLY A 148 -16.33 -5.89 -4.67
N TYR A 149 -16.66 -4.83 -5.39
CA TYR A 149 -16.54 -4.77 -6.84
C TYR A 149 -15.39 -3.84 -7.26
N LEU A 150 -14.61 -4.28 -8.25
CA LEU A 150 -13.67 -3.41 -8.96
C LEU A 150 -14.49 -2.56 -9.94
N LEU A 151 -14.54 -1.25 -9.68
CA LEU A 151 -15.37 -0.31 -10.45
C LEU A 151 -14.60 0.33 -11.59
N GLU A 152 -13.34 0.67 -11.38
CA GLU A 152 -12.52 1.36 -12.35
C GLU A 152 -11.05 0.99 -12.16
N THR A 153 -10.29 0.83 -13.23
CA THR A 153 -8.85 0.57 -13.19
C THR A 153 -8.14 1.16 -14.39
N GLY A 154 -6.94 1.65 -14.16
CA GLY A 154 -6.10 2.27 -15.19
C GLY A 154 -4.73 2.65 -14.64
N THR A 155 -3.94 3.37 -15.43
CA THR A 155 -2.76 4.08 -14.91
C THR A 155 -3.20 5.18 -13.96
N THR A 156 -2.29 5.63 -13.11
CA THR A 156 -2.57 6.76 -12.21
C THR A 156 -3.01 8.00 -12.99
N GLU A 157 -2.39 8.27 -14.13
CA GLU A 157 -2.76 9.40 -14.97
C GLU A 157 -4.15 9.25 -15.57
N GLU A 158 -4.51 8.08 -16.13
CA GLU A 158 -5.85 7.81 -16.68
C GLU A 158 -6.94 8.04 -15.63
N ILE A 159 -6.78 7.48 -14.42
CA ILE A 159 -7.77 7.57 -13.34
C ILE A 159 -7.92 9.00 -12.81
N PHE A 160 -6.82 9.76 -12.65
CA PHE A 160 -6.89 11.11 -12.09
C PHE A 160 -7.25 12.20 -13.10
N SER A 161 -6.89 12.01 -14.38
CA SER A 161 -7.22 13.00 -15.44
C SER A 161 -8.62 12.78 -16.03
N HIS A 162 -9.07 11.53 -16.14
CA HIS A 162 -10.33 11.17 -16.76
C HIS A 162 -11.11 10.09 -15.97
N PRO A 163 -11.50 10.36 -14.71
CA PRO A 163 -12.32 9.42 -13.96
C PRO A 163 -13.69 9.26 -14.60
N VAL A 164 -14.13 8.03 -14.87
CA VAL A 164 -15.38 7.74 -15.58
C VAL A 164 -16.49 7.34 -14.60
N HIS A 165 -16.24 6.39 -13.70
CA HIS A 165 -17.26 5.93 -12.78
C HIS A 165 -17.67 7.02 -11.77
N PRO A 166 -18.97 7.26 -11.51
CA PRO A 166 -19.45 8.32 -10.60
C PRO A 166 -18.81 8.24 -9.19
N TYR A 167 -18.57 7.04 -8.67
CA TYR A 167 -17.88 6.85 -7.40
C TYR A 167 -16.43 7.35 -7.46
N THR A 168 -15.68 7.01 -8.51
CA THR A 168 -14.30 7.49 -8.70
C THR A 168 -14.26 9.01 -8.80
N ARG A 169 -15.19 9.61 -9.57
CA ARG A 169 -15.33 11.08 -9.66
C ARG A 169 -15.59 11.70 -8.28
N SER A 170 -16.44 11.09 -7.46
CA SER A 170 -16.71 11.59 -6.11
C SER A 170 -15.47 11.53 -5.21
N LEU A 171 -14.73 10.41 -5.25
CA LEU A 171 -13.50 10.25 -4.48
C LEU A 171 -12.45 11.30 -4.88
N ILE A 172 -12.20 11.49 -6.18
CA ILE A 172 -11.20 12.44 -6.68
C ILE A 172 -11.62 13.88 -6.37
N SER A 173 -12.91 14.21 -6.49
CA SER A 173 -13.44 15.53 -6.16
C SER A 173 -13.30 15.87 -4.68
N ALA A 174 -13.16 14.88 -3.81
CA ALA A 174 -12.98 15.06 -2.37
C ALA A 174 -11.52 15.36 -1.96
N ILE A 175 -10.54 15.21 -2.88
CA ILE A 175 -9.13 15.49 -2.57
C ILE A 175 -8.95 16.99 -2.32
N PRO A 176 -8.40 17.39 -1.15
CA PRO A 176 -8.16 18.80 -0.86
C PRO A 176 -7.15 19.43 -1.82
N ASN A 177 -7.42 20.65 -2.27
CA ASN A 177 -6.47 21.39 -3.08
C ASN A 177 -5.51 22.17 -2.16
N PRO A 178 -4.19 22.08 -2.36
CA PRO A 178 -3.20 22.84 -1.58
C PRO A 178 -3.36 24.35 -1.68
N ASN A 179 -3.96 24.86 -2.76
CA ASN A 179 -4.24 26.28 -2.93
C ASN A 179 -5.54 26.66 -2.21
N PRO A 180 -5.48 27.51 -1.14
CA PRO A 180 -6.67 27.88 -0.37
C PRO A 180 -7.75 28.61 -1.18
N VAL A 181 -7.37 29.31 -2.26
CA VAL A 181 -8.33 30.04 -3.12
C VAL A 181 -9.15 29.04 -3.95
N VAL A 182 -8.48 28.03 -4.52
CA VAL A 182 -9.13 26.98 -5.31
C VAL A 182 -9.96 26.08 -4.38
N GLU A 183 -9.45 25.75 -3.19
CA GLU A 183 -10.16 24.94 -2.20
C GLU A 183 -11.50 25.55 -1.77
N ARG A 184 -11.57 26.89 -1.63
CA ARG A 184 -12.84 27.58 -1.28
C ARG A 184 -13.93 27.47 -2.33
N SER A 185 -13.56 27.29 -3.61
CA SER A 185 -14.50 27.13 -4.73
C SER A 185 -14.76 25.66 -5.08
N ARG A 186 -14.09 24.71 -4.42
CA ARG A 186 -14.25 23.30 -4.66
C ARG A 186 -15.63 22.80 -4.26
N ILE A 187 -16.28 22.10 -5.14
CA ILE A 187 -17.54 21.39 -4.87
C ILE A 187 -17.22 19.90 -4.90
N ALA A 188 -17.23 19.27 -3.72
CA ALA A 188 -17.09 17.83 -3.64
C ALA A 188 -18.37 17.15 -4.15
N LEU A 189 -18.21 16.22 -5.10
CA LEU A 189 -19.32 15.43 -5.61
C LEU A 189 -19.72 14.40 -4.53
N HIS A 190 -21.02 14.28 -4.29
CA HIS A 190 -21.54 13.25 -3.38
C HIS A 190 -22.00 12.05 -4.21
N TYR A 191 -21.56 10.86 -3.79
CA TYR A 191 -22.02 9.60 -4.35
C TYR A 191 -22.62 8.72 -3.26
N ASP A 192 -23.85 8.24 -3.50
CA ASP A 192 -24.50 7.24 -2.64
C ASP A 192 -24.99 6.09 -3.53
N TYR A 193 -24.43 4.90 -3.31
CA TYR A 193 -24.78 3.69 -4.05
C TYR A 193 -26.27 3.38 -3.98
N LYS A 194 -26.92 3.58 -2.81
CA LYS A 194 -28.33 3.23 -2.60
C LYS A 194 -29.28 4.06 -3.46
N THR A 195 -28.91 5.28 -3.78
CA THR A 195 -29.72 6.23 -4.58
C THR A 195 -29.20 6.39 -6.02
N SER A 196 -28.04 5.80 -6.33
CA SER A 196 -27.42 5.94 -7.65
C SER A 196 -28.19 5.25 -8.78
N GLY A 197 -29.00 4.23 -8.47
CA GLY A 197 -29.67 3.38 -9.46
C GLY A 197 -28.74 2.40 -10.18
N LEU A 198 -27.47 2.30 -9.76
CA LEU A 198 -26.48 1.40 -10.35
C LEU A 198 -26.55 0.02 -9.74
N ASP A 199 -26.44 -1.01 -10.57
CA ASP A 199 -26.25 -2.41 -10.13
C ASP A 199 -24.86 -2.88 -10.56
N TYR A 200 -23.94 -2.94 -9.61
CA TYR A 200 -22.56 -3.40 -9.86
C TYR A 200 -22.50 -4.86 -10.31
N GLY A 201 -23.48 -5.68 -9.91
CA GLY A 201 -23.57 -7.09 -10.30
C GLY A 201 -23.97 -7.28 -11.76
N ALA A 202 -24.79 -6.38 -12.30
CA ALA A 202 -25.20 -6.39 -13.70
C ALA A 202 -24.13 -5.80 -14.64
N GLY A 203 -23.27 -4.91 -14.12
CA GLY A 203 -22.23 -4.26 -14.90
C GLY A 203 -21.04 -5.18 -15.21
N THR A 204 -20.43 -5.01 -16.37
CA THR A 204 -19.18 -5.66 -16.81
C THR A 204 -18.07 -4.63 -16.96
N MET A 205 -16.82 -5.08 -17.12
CA MET A 205 -15.67 -4.18 -17.34
C MET A 205 -15.59 -3.82 -18.82
N HIS A 206 -15.63 -2.54 -19.12
CA HIS A 206 -15.51 -1.99 -20.48
C HIS A 206 -14.24 -1.17 -20.60
N GLN A 207 -13.51 -1.33 -21.69
CA GLN A 207 -12.33 -0.53 -22.01
C GLN A 207 -12.76 0.84 -22.53
N ILE A 208 -12.25 1.89 -21.91
CA ILE A 208 -12.49 3.28 -22.33
C ILE A 208 -11.39 3.71 -23.31
N GLU A 209 -10.14 3.70 -22.83
CA GLU A 209 -8.97 4.05 -23.62
C GLU A 209 -7.73 3.36 -23.01
N GLY A 210 -6.72 3.03 -23.83
CA GLY A 210 -5.46 2.48 -23.34
C GLY A 210 -5.62 1.29 -22.40
N THR A 211 -5.25 1.46 -21.15
CA THR A 211 -5.41 0.46 -20.08
C THR A 211 -6.49 0.81 -19.09
N HIS A 212 -7.32 1.79 -19.41
CA HIS A 212 -8.41 2.28 -18.59
C HIS A 212 -9.68 1.45 -18.81
N PHE A 213 -10.17 0.84 -17.75
CA PHE A 213 -11.39 0.04 -17.74
C PHE A 213 -12.34 0.55 -16.67
N VAL A 214 -13.64 0.53 -16.97
CA VAL A 214 -14.70 0.90 -16.02
C VAL A 214 -15.81 -0.16 -16.00
N ARG A 215 -16.38 -0.40 -14.83
CA ARG A 215 -17.52 -1.29 -14.65
C ARG A 215 -18.83 -0.53 -14.82
N GLY A 216 -19.69 -1.01 -15.70
CA GLY A 216 -21.03 -0.48 -15.91
C GLY A 216 -21.81 -1.33 -16.89
N THR A 217 -23.06 -0.99 -17.13
CA THR A 217 -23.85 -1.47 -18.27
C THR A 217 -23.61 -0.55 -19.47
N ASP A 218 -23.99 -0.97 -20.67
CA ASP A 218 -23.89 -0.12 -21.86
C ASP A 218 -24.67 1.20 -21.69
N ALA A 219 -25.86 1.13 -21.04
CA ALA A 219 -26.67 2.31 -20.72
C ALA A 219 -26.02 3.26 -19.68
N ASP A 220 -25.18 2.75 -18.82
CA ASP A 220 -24.41 3.57 -17.88
C ASP A 220 -23.27 4.29 -18.59
N LEU A 221 -22.57 3.59 -19.48
CA LEU A 221 -21.46 4.15 -20.27
C LEU A 221 -21.91 5.28 -21.18
N GLU A 222 -23.06 5.14 -21.87
CA GLU A 222 -23.65 6.21 -22.68
C GLU A 222 -23.87 7.53 -21.89
N LYS A 223 -24.01 7.44 -20.55
CA LYS A 223 -24.20 8.62 -19.68
C LYS A 223 -22.88 9.16 -19.12
N TRP A 224 -21.86 8.32 -19.02
CA TRP A 224 -20.62 8.69 -18.30
C TRP A 224 -19.50 9.14 -19.22
N VAL A 225 -19.44 8.60 -20.43
CA VAL A 225 -18.46 8.89 -21.47
C VAL A 225 -19.06 9.85 -22.50
#